data_d44aa092a92ed33976bdde6fa6adb563
#
_entry.id   d44aa092a92ed33976bdde6fa6adb563
#
_cell.length_a   1.000
_cell.length_b   1.000
_cell.length_c   1.000
_cell.angle_alpha   90.00
_cell.angle_beta   90.00
_cell.angle_gamma   90.00
#
_symmetry.space_group_name_H-M   'P 1'
#
loop_
_entity.id
_entity.type
_entity.pdbx_description
1 polymer ?
#
loop_
_entity_poly.entity_id
_entity_poly.type
_entity_poly.pdbx_seq_one_letter_code
_entity_poly.pdbx_strand_id
1 'polypeptide(L)'
;MRIDLGRLLKGGATVTAVGSALFGATAAGIWWQLFRRPLPKTEGELRVAGLEGEIEISRDRWGMPRIRAANPHDLWFGQGFCHGQDRLWQCDLQRRIACGRVSEVAGSNGLAVDRLMRTLGLRRIALREEAELDGELRSLLDAYCAGLNAAASCCTWTGTSRTCVR
;
A
#
# COMPACT_ATOMS: atom_id res chain seq x y z
N MET A 1 -5.21 -24.11 -62.45
CA MET A 1 -5.51 -23.37 -61.24
C MET A 1 -4.19 -23.07 -60.53
N ARG A 2 -3.63 -21.85 -60.70
CA ARG A 2 -2.35 -21.45 -60.05
C ARG A 2 -2.71 -20.80 -58.72
N ILE A 3 -2.38 -21.45 -57.65
CA ILE A 3 -2.52 -20.89 -56.30
C ILE A 3 -1.32 -19.98 -56.08
N ASP A 4 -1.58 -18.69 -55.88
CA ASP A 4 -0.54 -17.67 -55.66
C ASP A 4 -0.03 -17.75 -54.21
N LEU A 5 0.99 -18.58 -54.01
CA LEU A 5 1.61 -18.84 -52.70
C LEU A 5 2.19 -17.58 -52.07
N GLY A 6 2.54 -16.56 -52.89
CA GLY A 6 3.08 -15.29 -52.40
C GLY A 6 2.07 -14.40 -51.67
N ARG A 7 0.78 -14.52 -52.00
CA ARG A 7 -0.30 -13.81 -51.28
C ARG A 7 -0.63 -14.44 -49.92
N LEU A 8 -0.55 -15.79 -49.86
CA LEU A 8 -0.77 -16.52 -48.57
C LEU A 8 0.35 -16.26 -47.57
N LEU A 9 1.59 -16.15 -47.99
CA LEU A 9 2.75 -15.87 -47.15
C LEU A 9 2.74 -14.42 -46.64
N LYS A 10 2.30 -13.45 -47.44
CA LYS A 10 2.17 -12.05 -47.01
C LYS A 10 1.02 -11.87 -46.00
N GLY A 11 -0.11 -12.58 -46.14
CA GLY A 11 -1.22 -12.57 -45.19
C GLY A 11 -0.84 -13.17 -43.85
N GLY A 12 -0.06 -14.26 -43.84
CA GLY A 12 0.43 -14.88 -42.61
C GLY A 12 1.38 -13.98 -41.80
N ALA A 13 2.30 -13.29 -42.47
CA ALA A 13 3.26 -12.40 -41.85
C ALA A 13 2.59 -11.15 -41.20
N THR A 14 1.55 -10.62 -41.83
CA THR A 14 0.82 -9.47 -41.28
C THR A 14 -0.04 -9.87 -40.06
N VAL A 15 -0.66 -11.04 -40.07
CA VAL A 15 -1.46 -11.54 -38.91
C VAL A 15 -0.57 -11.83 -37.71
N THR A 16 0.61 -12.42 -37.91
CA THR A 16 1.57 -12.66 -36.84
C THR A 16 2.15 -11.36 -36.27
N ALA A 17 2.46 -10.36 -37.14
CA ALA A 17 2.96 -9.06 -36.68
C ALA A 17 1.91 -8.29 -35.88
N VAL A 18 0.65 -8.29 -36.28
CA VAL A 18 -0.45 -7.65 -35.53
C VAL A 18 -0.71 -8.37 -34.19
N GLY A 19 -0.69 -9.71 -34.21
CA GLY A 19 -0.86 -10.51 -33.00
C GLY A 19 0.25 -10.26 -31.96
N SER A 20 1.50 -10.20 -32.38
CA SER A 20 2.63 -9.91 -31.51
C SER A 20 2.61 -8.47 -30.96
N ALA A 21 2.20 -7.49 -31.76
CA ALA A 21 2.05 -6.11 -31.34
C ALA A 21 0.94 -5.94 -30.29
N LEU A 22 -0.21 -6.58 -30.49
CA LEU A 22 -1.31 -6.58 -29.51
C LEU A 22 -0.91 -7.26 -28.19
N PHE A 23 -0.23 -8.40 -28.28
CA PHE A 23 0.26 -9.10 -27.10
C PHE A 23 1.30 -8.26 -26.34
N GLY A 24 2.22 -7.61 -27.02
CA GLY A 24 3.19 -6.70 -26.44
C GLY A 24 2.53 -5.49 -25.77
N ALA A 25 1.54 -4.89 -26.41
CA ALA A 25 0.81 -3.75 -25.84
C ALA A 25 -0.01 -4.15 -24.58
N THR A 26 -0.68 -5.30 -24.62
CA THR A 26 -1.42 -5.80 -23.45
C THR A 26 -0.49 -6.17 -22.30
N ALA A 27 0.62 -6.83 -22.56
CA ALA A 27 1.63 -7.16 -21.55
C ALA A 27 2.25 -5.89 -20.93
N ALA A 28 2.58 -4.89 -21.75
CA ALA A 28 3.09 -3.61 -21.29
C ALA A 28 2.04 -2.85 -20.46
N GLY A 29 0.77 -2.87 -20.86
CA GLY A 29 -0.33 -2.27 -20.12
C GLY A 29 -0.54 -2.93 -18.75
N ILE A 30 -0.52 -4.25 -18.69
CA ILE A 30 -0.61 -5.01 -17.44
C ILE A 30 0.59 -4.72 -16.55
N TRP A 31 1.80 -4.72 -17.13
CA TRP A 31 3.02 -4.39 -16.38
C TRP A 31 2.96 -2.97 -15.79
N TRP A 32 2.54 -1.98 -16.59
CA TRP A 32 2.35 -0.61 -16.14
C TRP A 32 1.33 -0.53 -14.99
N GLN A 33 0.19 -1.18 -15.14
CA GLN A 33 -0.88 -1.20 -14.15
C GLN A 33 -0.45 -1.84 -12.83
N LEU A 34 0.30 -2.96 -12.88
CA LEU A 34 0.69 -3.72 -11.70
C LEU A 34 1.94 -3.18 -11.00
N PHE A 35 2.89 -2.61 -11.74
CA PHE A 35 4.19 -2.25 -11.18
C PHE A 35 4.47 -0.75 -11.13
N ARG A 36 3.98 0.02 -12.10
CA ARG A 36 4.24 1.46 -12.13
C ARG A 36 3.19 2.30 -11.41
N ARG A 37 1.93 1.95 -11.60
CA ARG A 37 0.82 2.71 -11.03
C ARG A 37 0.76 2.69 -9.49
N PRO A 38 1.06 1.57 -8.80
CA PRO A 38 1.04 1.53 -7.34
C PRO A 38 2.23 2.20 -6.65
N LEU A 39 3.23 2.70 -7.40
CA LEU A 39 4.36 3.39 -6.79
C LEU A 39 3.90 4.68 -6.11
N PRO A 40 4.30 4.92 -4.86
CA PRO A 40 3.95 6.13 -4.15
C PRO A 40 4.59 7.37 -4.80
N LYS A 41 3.91 8.50 -4.73
CA LYS A 41 4.46 9.79 -5.12
C LYS A 41 5.42 10.26 -4.03
N THR A 42 6.70 10.35 -4.36
CA THR A 42 7.76 10.77 -3.42
C THR A 42 8.22 12.20 -3.63
N GLU A 43 7.73 12.87 -4.69
CA GLU A 43 8.08 14.24 -5.05
C GLU A 43 6.85 15.08 -5.32
N GLY A 44 6.91 16.37 -4.99
CA GLY A 44 5.84 17.34 -5.22
C GLY A 44 5.02 17.62 -3.96
N GLU A 45 4.01 18.47 -4.09
CA GLU A 45 3.10 18.84 -3.03
C GLU A 45 1.90 17.88 -2.99
N LEU A 46 1.55 17.44 -1.78
CA LEU A 46 0.38 16.62 -1.49
C LEU A 46 -0.49 17.31 -0.44
N ARG A 47 -1.75 17.51 -0.76
CA ARG A 47 -2.74 18.00 0.21
C ARG A 47 -3.43 16.81 0.84
N VAL A 48 -3.22 16.63 2.13
CA VAL A 48 -3.82 15.55 2.93
C VAL A 48 -4.61 16.14 4.08
N ALA A 49 -5.78 15.58 4.34
CA ALA A 49 -6.58 15.96 5.50
C ALA A 49 -5.98 15.37 6.78
N GLY A 50 -6.09 16.11 7.89
CA GLY A 50 -5.64 15.63 9.20
C GLY A 50 -4.32 16.24 9.67
N LEU A 51 -3.72 17.16 8.92
CA LEU A 51 -2.60 17.99 9.34
C LEU A 51 -3.13 19.31 9.93
N GLU A 52 -2.46 19.81 10.97
CA GLU A 52 -2.70 21.12 11.58
C GLU A 52 -1.86 22.21 10.92
N GLY A 53 -0.69 21.84 10.37
CA GLY A 53 0.23 22.71 9.68
C GLY A 53 0.92 22.05 8.49
N GLU A 54 1.86 22.76 7.92
CA GLU A 54 2.67 22.26 6.81
C GLU A 54 3.80 21.36 7.33
N ILE A 55 4.01 20.23 6.67
CA ILE A 55 5.12 19.32 6.94
C ILE A 55 6.03 19.19 5.71
N GLU A 56 7.33 19.12 5.95
CA GLU A 56 8.33 18.86 4.93
C GLU A 56 8.87 17.45 5.11
N ILE A 57 8.75 16.62 4.05
CA ILE A 57 9.33 15.27 4.02
C ILE A 57 10.39 15.26 2.93
N SER A 58 11.65 15.19 3.32
CA SER A 58 12.78 15.04 2.40
C SER A 58 13.37 13.63 2.51
N ARG A 59 13.82 13.05 1.39
CA ARG A 59 14.44 11.72 1.37
C ARG A 59 15.90 11.83 0.94
N ASP A 60 16.76 11.09 1.64
CA ASP A 60 18.17 11.01 1.27
C ASP A 60 18.40 10.02 0.10
N ARG A 61 19.67 9.88 -0.31
CA ARG A 61 20.07 8.94 -1.38
C ARG A 61 19.71 7.46 -1.12
N TRP A 62 19.44 7.12 0.13
CA TRP A 62 19.06 5.78 0.56
C TRP A 62 17.54 5.63 0.71
N GLY A 63 16.79 6.70 0.41
CA GLY A 63 15.35 6.75 0.55
C GLY A 63 14.86 6.94 2.00
N MET A 64 15.76 7.22 2.96
CA MET A 64 15.36 7.46 4.35
C MET A 64 14.65 8.80 4.47
N PRO A 65 13.41 8.82 5.01
CA PRO A 65 12.64 10.04 5.16
C PRO A 65 13.15 10.87 6.34
N ARG A 66 13.28 12.17 6.13
CA ARG A 66 13.45 13.19 7.18
C ARG A 66 12.21 14.03 7.22
N ILE A 67 11.57 14.08 8.38
CA ILE A 67 10.30 14.77 8.58
C ILE A 67 10.57 16.01 9.43
N ARG A 68 10.08 17.16 8.97
CA ARG A 68 10.07 18.41 9.71
C ARG A 68 8.63 18.86 9.87
N ALA A 69 8.23 19.12 11.07
CA ALA A 69 6.91 19.60 11.46
C ALA A 69 7.04 20.65 12.56
N ALA A 70 6.05 21.52 12.67
CA ALA A 70 6.03 22.58 13.70
C ALA A 70 5.55 22.06 15.06
N ASN A 71 4.79 20.95 15.07
CA ASN A 71 4.19 20.39 16.30
C ASN A 71 4.34 18.86 16.33
N PRO A 72 4.22 18.22 17.51
CA PRO A 72 4.34 16.76 17.63
C PRO A 72 3.25 16.00 16.88
N HIS A 73 2.00 16.49 16.85
CA HIS A 73 0.90 15.86 16.13
C HIS A 73 1.25 15.64 14.65
N ASP A 74 1.68 16.70 13.97
CA ASP A 74 2.03 16.63 12.54
C ASP A 74 3.29 15.81 12.28
N LEU A 75 4.23 15.77 13.24
CA LEU A 75 5.41 14.91 13.17
C LEU A 75 5.01 13.43 13.16
N TRP A 76 4.11 13.03 14.07
CA TRP A 76 3.60 11.66 14.13
C TRP A 76 2.74 11.31 12.93
N PHE A 77 1.94 12.26 12.44
CA PHE A 77 1.21 12.10 11.18
C PHE A 77 2.17 11.83 10.02
N GLY A 78 3.21 12.64 9.87
CA GLY A 78 4.23 12.49 8.83
C GLY A 78 4.95 11.14 8.91
N GLN A 79 5.25 10.67 10.12
CA GLN A 79 5.85 9.34 10.33
C GLN A 79 4.91 8.22 9.88
N GLY A 80 3.63 8.28 10.26
CA GLY A 80 2.61 7.33 9.81
C GLY A 80 2.47 7.33 8.29
N PHE A 81 2.48 8.52 7.68
CA PHE A 81 2.41 8.68 6.22
C PHE A 81 3.60 8.02 5.52
N CYS A 82 4.84 8.24 6.01
CA CYS A 82 6.03 7.59 5.46
C CYS A 82 5.97 6.06 5.60
N HIS A 83 5.54 5.55 6.76
CA HIS A 83 5.37 4.11 6.96
C HIS A 83 4.31 3.53 6.01
N GLY A 84 3.22 4.26 5.77
CA GLY A 84 2.20 3.87 4.80
C GLY A 84 2.72 3.84 3.37
N GLN A 85 3.58 4.79 2.98
CA GLN A 85 4.20 4.80 1.65
C GLN A 85 5.19 3.64 1.46
N ASP A 86 6.03 3.37 2.47
CA ASP A 86 7.19 2.50 2.31
C ASP A 86 6.92 1.06 2.75
N ARG A 87 6.02 0.84 3.74
CA ARG A 87 5.87 -0.41 4.46
C ARG A 87 4.41 -0.81 4.74
N LEU A 88 3.45 -0.34 3.94
CA LEU A 88 2.02 -0.58 4.18
C LEU A 88 1.70 -2.08 4.37
N TRP A 89 2.22 -2.94 3.50
CA TRP A 89 2.03 -4.37 3.61
C TRP A 89 2.59 -4.93 4.93
N GLN A 90 3.76 -4.49 5.33
CA GLN A 90 4.38 -4.92 6.58
C GLN A 90 3.55 -4.48 7.80
N CYS A 91 3.03 -3.25 7.79
CA CYS A 91 2.15 -2.74 8.85
C CYS A 91 0.86 -3.56 8.93
N ASP A 92 0.20 -3.86 7.80
CA ASP A 92 -1.02 -4.68 7.78
C ASP A 92 -0.74 -6.12 8.23
N LEU A 93 0.37 -6.72 7.80
CA LEU A 93 0.76 -8.07 8.22
C LEU A 93 1.01 -8.14 9.74
N GLN A 94 1.74 -7.18 10.32
CA GLN A 94 1.98 -7.12 11.77
C GLN A 94 0.68 -6.99 12.56
N ARG A 95 -0.23 -6.13 12.09
CA ARG A 95 -1.57 -5.99 12.67
C ARG A 95 -2.35 -7.30 12.60
N ARG A 96 -2.31 -8.02 11.48
CA ARG A 96 -2.97 -9.33 11.32
C ARG A 96 -2.37 -10.37 12.26
N ILE A 97 -1.05 -10.42 12.39
CA ILE A 97 -0.36 -11.32 13.31
C ILE A 97 -0.85 -11.06 14.74
N ALA A 98 -0.78 -9.81 15.20
CA ALA A 98 -1.21 -9.45 16.56
C ALA A 98 -2.70 -9.76 16.84
N CYS A 99 -3.55 -9.63 15.82
CA CYS A 99 -4.98 -9.95 15.91
C CYS A 99 -5.31 -11.43 15.74
N GLY A 100 -4.35 -12.29 15.34
CA GLY A 100 -4.59 -13.68 14.99
C GLY A 100 -5.47 -13.81 13.75
N ARG A 101 -5.13 -13.09 12.67
CA ARG A 101 -5.88 -13.00 11.40
C ARG A 101 -4.98 -13.23 10.17
N VAL A 102 -3.86 -13.93 10.34
CA VAL A 102 -2.93 -14.23 9.24
C VAL A 102 -3.56 -15.15 8.21
N SER A 103 -4.43 -16.05 8.64
CA SER A 103 -5.13 -17.00 7.75
C SER A 103 -6.02 -16.33 6.70
N GLU A 104 -6.42 -15.07 6.89
CA GLU A 104 -7.17 -14.32 5.86
C GLU A 104 -6.36 -14.10 4.58
N VAL A 105 -5.03 -14.07 4.67
CA VAL A 105 -4.11 -13.86 3.54
C VAL A 105 -3.26 -15.09 3.23
N ALA A 106 -2.94 -15.92 4.23
CA ALA A 106 -2.08 -17.10 4.07
C ALA A 106 -2.88 -18.42 4.02
N GLY A 107 -4.21 -18.34 4.09
CA GLY A 107 -5.06 -19.53 4.10
C GLY A 107 -4.78 -20.45 5.30
N SER A 108 -4.88 -21.77 5.10
CA SER A 108 -4.66 -22.77 6.15
C SER A 108 -3.28 -22.70 6.80
N ASN A 109 -2.27 -22.23 6.10
CA ASN A 109 -0.90 -22.10 6.62
C ASN A 109 -0.80 -21.08 7.77
N GLY A 110 -1.71 -20.10 7.83
CA GLY A 110 -1.77 -19.09 8.90
C GLY A 110 -2.46 -19.56 10.18
N LEU A 111 -3.20 -20.68 10.17
CA LEU A 111 -4.06 -21.09 11.28
C LEU A 111 -3.31 -21.38 12.58
N ALA A 112 -2.10 -21.93 12.50
CA ALA A 112 -1.29 -22.22 13.68
C ALA A 112 -0.88 -20.94 14.40
N VAL A 113 -0.45 -19.93 13.63
CA VAL A 113 -0.11 -18.59 14.14
C VAL A 113 -1.33 -17.91 14.73
N ASP A 114 -2.46 -17.95 14.03
CA ASP A 114 -3.69 -17.32 14.49
C ASP A 114 -4.18 -17.92 15.83
N ARG A 115 -4.13 -19.23 15.98
CA ARG A 115 -4.48 -19.91 17.23
C ARG A 115 -3.57 -19.47 18.37
N LEU A 116 -2.25 -19.45 18.13
CA LEU A 116 -1.28 -19.01 19.12
C LEU A 116 -1.53 -17.57 19.56
N MET A 117 -1.67 -16.62 18.62
CA MET A 117 -1.87 -15.21 18.92
C MET A 117 -3.20 -14.93 19.63
N ARG A 118 -4.27 -15.66 19.29
CA ARG A 118 -5.55 -15.58 20.00
C ARG A 118 -5.49 -16.16 21.39
N THR A 119 -4.70 -17.23 21.60
CA THR A 119 -4.46 -17.80 22.93
C THR A 119 -3.68 -16.83 23.81
N LEU A 120 -2.62 -16.20 23.30
CA LEU A 120 -1.88 -15.15 24.00
C LEU A 120 -2.75 -13.93 24.31
N GLY A 121 -3.72 -13.64 23.46
CA GLY A 121 -4.68 -12.57 23.68
C GLY A 121 -4.14 -11.17 23.48
N LEU A 122 -3.10 -10.97 22.67
CA LEU A 122 -2.46 -9.66 22.44
C LEU A 122 -3.47 -8.56 22.08
N ARG A 123 -4.45 -8.86 21.23
CA ARG A 123 -5.49 -7.88 20.89
C ARG A 123 -6.31 -7.45 22.10
N ARG A 124 -6.61 -8.38 23.02
CA ARG A 124 -7.38 -8.05 24.24
C ARG A 124 -6.59 -7.18 25.19
N ILE A 125 -5.28 -7.41 25.28
CA ILE A 125 -4.35 -6.60 26.07
C ILE A 125 -4.29 -5.20 25.47
N ALA A 126 -4.01 -5.07 24.18
CA ALA A 126 -3.94 -3.80 23.48
C ALA A 126 -5.23 -2.96 23.62
N LEU A 127 -6.42 -3.57 23.57
CA LEU A 127 -7.68 -2.85 23.78
C LEU A 127 -7.87 -2.33 25.20
N ARG A 128 -7.30 -3.00 26.22
CA ARG A 128 -7.31 -2.50 27.59
C ARG A 128 -6.34 -1.34 27.77
N GLU A 129 -5.12 -1.51 27.26
CA GLU A 129 -4.12 -0.45 27.29
C GLU A 129 -4.58 0.79 26.55
N GLU A 130 -5.25 0.63 25.40
CA GLU A 130 -5.85 1.75 24.66
C GLU A 130 -6.86 2.54 25.51
N ALA A 131 -7.65 1.87 26.33
CA ALA A 131 -8.63 2.52 27.20
C ALA A 131 -7.98 3.33 28.36
N GLU A 132 -6.74 2.95 28.74
CA GLU A 132 -5.97 3.55 29.84
C GLU A 132 -4.99 4.63 29.34
N LEU A 133 -4.86 4.84 28.02
CA LEU A 133 -3.98 5.87 27.46
C LEU A 133 -4.37 7.25 27.92
N ASP A 134 -3.37 8.06 28.26
CA ASP A 134 -3.57 9.48 28.48
C ASP A 134 -3.99 10.21 27.18
N GLY A 135 -4.57 11.40 27.31
CA GLY A 135 -5.12 12.13 26.18
C GLY A 135 -4.05 12.57 25.18
N GLU A 136 -2.84 12.89 25.64
CA GLU A 136 -1.74 13.33 24.80
C GLU A 136 -1.22 12.16 23.93
N LEU A 137 -0.90 11.02 24.55
CA LEU A 137 -0.41 9.85 23.84
C LEU A 137 -1.45 9.31 22.86
N ARG A 138 -2.73 9.30 23.25
CA ARG A 138 -3.84 8.93 22.36
C ARG A 138 -3.87 9.82 21.12
N SER A 139 -3.77 11.15 21.29
CA SER A 139 -3.77 12.10 20.19
C SER A 139 -2.63 11.85 19.21
N LEU A 140 -1.41 11.54 19.70
CA LEU A 140 -0.25 11.24 18.87
C LEU A 140 -0.42 9.92 18.11
N LEU A 141 -0.98 8.89 18.74
CA LEU A 141 -1.27 7.62 18.07
C LEU A 141 -2.37 7.75 17.02
N ASP A 142 -3.39 8.55 17.29
CA ASP A 142 -4.45 8.83 16.32
C ASP A 142 -3.89 9.60 15.13
N ALA A 143 -3.00 10.57 15.34
CA ALA A 143 -2.30 11.28 14.27
C ALA A 143 -1.44 10.33 13.41
N TYR A 144 -0.69 9.42 14.04
CA TYR A 144 0.08 8.40 13.32
C TYR A 144 -0.81 7.50 12.46
N CYS A 145 -1.92 7.00 13.02
CA CYS A 145 -2.89 6.18 12.30
C CYS A 145 -3.54 6.95 11.14
N ALA A 146 -3.85 8.24 11.35
CA ALA A 146 -4.39 9.11 10.31
C ALA A 146 -3.41 9.27 9.15
N GLY A 147 -2.12 9.49 9.44
CA GLY A 147 -1.06 9.57 8.43
C GLY A 147 -0.90 8.30 7.62
N LEU A 148 -0.88 7.13 8.28
CA LEU A 148 -0.78 5.83 7.62
C LEU A 148 -1.98 5.57 6.70
N ASN A 149 -3.19 5.91 7.15
CA ASN A 149 -4.42 5.80 6.36
C ASN A 149 -4.45 6.77 5.19
N ALA A 150 -3.93 7.99 5.36
CA ALA A 150 -3.81 8.97 4.29
C ALA A 150 -2.88 8.47 3.17
N ALA A 151 -1.73 7.88 3.51
CA ALA A 151 -0.84 7.25 2.54
C ALA A 151 -1.51 6.07 1.82
N ALA A 152 -2.20 5.21 2.54
CA ALA A 152 -2.96 4.09 1.96
C ALA A 152 -4.01 4.60 0.96
N SER A 153 -4.71 5.69 1.25
CA SER A 153 -5.71 6.30 0.37
C SER A 153 -5.08 6.94 -0.86
N CYS A 154 -3.91 7.56 -0.74
CA CYS A 154 -3.17 8.14 -1.87
C CYS A 154 -2.58 7.07 -2.81
N CYS A 155 -2.29 5.89 -2.29
CA CYS A 155 -1.77 4.76 -3.04
C CYS A 155 -2.88 3.85 -3.58
N THR A 156 -4.16 4.08 -3.24
CA THR A 156 -5.24 3.18 -3.63
C THR A 156 -5.47 3.19 -5.13
N TRP A 157 -5.32 2.05 -5.66
CA TRP A 157 -6.02 1.49 -6.78
C TRP A 157 -7.52 1.84 -6.64
N THR A 158 -8.08 2.55 -7.62
CA THR A 158 -9.49 2.96 -7.67
C THR A 158 -10.41 1.75 -7.71
N GLY A 159 -10.85 1.30 -6.57
CA GLY A 159 -11.77 0.18 -6.41
C GLY A 159 -12.02 -0.04 -4.93
N THR A 160 -13.04 0.63 -4.41
CA THR A 160 -13.79 0.23 -3.21
C THR A 160 -13.06 -0.62 -2.18
N SER A 161 -12.29 0.00 -1.31
CA SER A 161 -12.16 -0.52 0.04
C SER A 161 -11.73 0.61 0.98
N ARG A 162 -12.70 1.15 1.70
CA ARG A 162 -12.45 1.89 2.92
C ARG A 162 -11.90 0.90 3.94
N THR A 163 -10.61 0.68 3.93
CA THR A 163 -9.97 -0.01 5.02
C THR A 163 -9.56 1.03 6.03
N CYS A 164 -10.53 1.47 6.84
CA CYS A 164 -10.24 2.12 8.10
C CYS A 164 -9.42 1.13 8.94
N VAL A 165 -8.16 1.44 9.21
CA VAL A 165 -7.45 0.88 10.35
C VAL A 165 -7.96 1.66 11.55
N ARG A 166 -8.97 1.14 12.23
CA ARG A 166 -9.31 1.44 13.62
C ARG A 166 -8.76 0.35 14.48
#